data_1770aa7064d0c0af63b4c10cfa681686
#
_entry.id   1770aa7064d0c0af63b4c10cfa681686
#
_cell.length_a   1.000
_cell.length_b   1.000
_cell.length_c   1.000
_cell.angle_alpha   90.00
_cell.angle_beta   90.00
_cell.angle_gamma   90.00
#
_symmetry.space_group_name_H-M   'P 1'
#
loop_
_entity.id
_entity.type
_entity.pdbx_description
1 polymer ?
#
loop_
_entity_poly.entity_id
_entity_poly.type
_entity_poly.pdbx_seq_one_letter_code
_entity_poly.pdbx_strand_id
1 'polypeptide(L)'
;MVGLAGSAAHATEPRLGSSGEYRGRFVADIFQEVDEEVRREQLKKLWDRYGNWLIAGCVLLVAGVGGWRGYEYYQARKAGQSGMAFEQAVTLAEAGKHQEAEAAFAKIATGGTPGYRVIARLREAAELAQTNKKAAVSAYDALAADKSAGQVIEDLAAVRAGLLLLDDTPYAEMRQRLEPVTAKDRTYRHSARELLAFSAWKYGDLSTAQKWTDMMMADPETPSGTRSRAEILSELIAASGKG
;
A
#
# COMPACT_ATOMS: atom_id res chain seq x y z
N MET A 1 -29.48 -52.58 -71.36
CA MET A 1 -28.67 -52.78 -72.60
C MET A 1 -27.24 -52.88 -72.09
N VAL A 2 -26.72 -54.12 -72.03
CA VAL A 2 -25.90 -54.76 -73.04
C VAL A 2 -24.55 -54.00 -73.17
N GLY A 3 -23.43 -54.57 -72.91
CA GLY A 3 -22.81 -55.89 -73.09
C GLY A 3 -21.36 -55.87 -72.58
N LEU A 4 -20.94 -56.86 -71.94
CA LEU A 4 -20.14 -57.97 -72.46
C LEU A 4 -18.74 -57.58 -73.00
N ALA A 5 -17.75 -58.02 -72.33
CA ALA A 5 -16.82 -59.13 -72.59
C ALA A 5 -15.36 -58.74 -72.89
N GLY A 6 -14.46 -59.54 -72.36
CA GLY A 6 -13.16 -59.81 -72.93
C GLY A 6 -12.03 -59.96 -71.89
N SER A 7 -11.93 -61.08 -71.29
CA SER A 7 -10.85 -62.07 -71.29
C SER A 7 -9.45 -61.62 -71.72
N ALA A 8 -8.46 -61.82 -70.84
CA ALA A 8 -7.25 -62.56 -71.15
C ALA A 8 -6.39 -62.78 -69.89
N ALA A 9 -6.07 -64.01 -69.64
CA ALA A 9 -5.14 -64.50 -68.63
C ALA A 9 -3.68 -64.15 -69.06
N HIS A 10 -2.91 -63.74 -68.03
CA HIS A 10 -1.46 -63.97 -68.12
C HIS A 10 -0.95 -64.35 -66.72
N ALA A 11 -0.52 -65.55 -66.63
CA ALA A 11 0.25 -66.09 -65.53
C ALA A 11 1.63 -65.41 -65.51
N THR A 12 2.10 -65.03 -64.36
CA THR A 12 3.53 -64.75 -64.12
C THR A 12 3.87 -64.89 -62.63
N GLU A 13 4.61 -65.92 -62.37
CA GLU A 13 5.60 -66.21 -61.33
C GLU A 13 5.59 -65.54 -59.94
N PRO A 14 5.88 -66.34 -58.91
CA PRO A 14 6.09 -65.84 -57.52
C PRO A 14 7.50 -65.24 -57.42
N ARG A 15 7.58 -63.93 -57.18
CA ARG A 15 8.83 -63.33 -56.74
C ARG A 15 9.06 -63.68 -55.26
N LEU A 16 10.09 -64.47 -55.04
CA LEU A 16 10.82 -64.60 -53.79
C LEU A 16 11.37 -63.17 -53.38
N GLY A 17 10.68 -62.47 -52.54
CA GLY A 17 11.04 -61.15 -52.02
C GLY A 17 11.48 -61.28 -50.59
N SER A 18 12.75 -61.22 -50.37
CA SER A 18 13.57 -60.69 -49.25
C SER A 18 13.13 -61.03 -47.85
N SER A 19 13.70 -62.07 -47.29
CA SER A 19 13.77 -62.46 -45.91
C SER A 19 14.61 -61.47 -45.04
N GLY A 20 14.96 -60.27 -45.53
CA GLY A 20 15.80 -59.32 -44.88
C GLY A 20 15.03 -58.23 -44.10
N GLU A 21 13.80 -57.90 -44.51
CA GLU A 21 13.05 -56.77 -43.99
C GLU A 21 12.32 -57.04 -42.61
N TYR A 22 12.00 -58.31 -42.39
CA TYR A 22 11.37 -58.77 -41.17
C TYR A 22 12.33 -58.86 -39.96
N ARG A 23 13.64 -59.02 -40.21
CA ARG A 23 14.66 -59.10 -39.17
C ARG A 23 15.01 -57.74 -38.60
N GLY A 24 14.97 -56.67 -39.38
CA GLY A 24 15.26 -55.31 -38.90
C GLY A 24 14.16 -54.72 -37.99
N ARG A 25 12.89 -55.07 -38.22
CA ARG A 25 11.75 -54.60 -37.46
C ARG A 25 11.67 -55.24 -36.08
N PHE A 26 11.95 -56.51 -35.96
CA PHE A 26 12.00 -57.23 -34.70
C PHE A 26 13.15 -56.77 -33.77
N VAL A 27 14.29 -56.41 -34.35
CA VAL A 27 15.44 -55.93 -33.57
C VAL A 27 15.21 -54.51 -33.08
N ALA A 28 14.60 -53.64 -33.87
CA ALA A 28 14.27 -52.29 -33.43
C ALA A 28 13.20 -52.23 -32.32
N ASP A 29 12.21 -53.13 -32.38
CA ASP A 29 11.14 -53.24 -31.38
C ASP A 29 11.69 -53.72 -30.02
N ILE A 30 12.61 -54.71 -30.02
CA ILE A 30 13.26 -55.22 -28.82
C ILE A 30 14.15 -54.15 -28.17
N PHE A 31 14.83 -53.29 -28.92
CA PHE A 31 15.63 -52.22 -28.36
C PHE A 31 14.76 -51.10 -27.78
N GLN A 32 13.59 -50.81 -28.35
CA GLN A 32 12.64 -49.87 -27.77
C GLN A 32 12.01 -50.40 -26.46
N GLU A 33 11.67 -51.68 -26.43
CA GLU A 33 11.08 -52.31 -25.22
C GLU A 33 12.09 -52.39 -24.06
N VAL A 34 13.36 -52.64 -24.34
CA VAL A 34 14.45 -52.64 -23.37
C VAL A 34 14.74 -51.23 -22.86
N ASP A 35 14.70 -50.21 -23.71
CA ASP A 35 14.92 -48.83 -23.30
C ASP A 35 13.76 -48.28 -22.44
N GLU A 36 12.51 -48.70 -22.71
CA GLU A 36 11.36 -48.37 -21.85
C GLU A 36 11.43 -49.06 -20.48
N GLU A 37 11.86 -50.31 -20.46
CA GLU A 37 11.97 -51.08 -19.22
C GLU A 37 13.09 -50.55 -18.32
N VAL A 38 14.23 -50.19 -18.90
CA VAL A 38 15.35 -49.53 -18.17
C VAL A 38 14.95 -48.16 -17.65
N ARG A 39 14.21 -47.36 -18.41
CA ARG A 39 13.66 -46.07 -17.92
C ARG A 39 12.66 -46.29 -16.81
N ARG A 40 11.78 -47.23 -16.88
CA ARG A 40 10.83 -47.57 -15.81
C ARG A 40 11.54 -48.02 -14.53
N GLU A 41 12.56 -48.85 -14.62
CA GLU A 41 13.33 -49.28 -13.48
C GLU A 41 14.12 -48.13 -12.83
N GLN A 42 14.71 -47.24 -13.63
CA GLN A 42 15.40 -46.05 -13.10
C GLN A 42 14.45 -45.10 -12.42
N LEU A 43 13.28 -44.83 -13.00
CA LEU A 43 12.23 -44.02 -12.39
C LEU A 43 11.70 -44.65 -11.11
N LYS A 44 11.52 -45.98 -11.08
CA LYS A 44 11.08 -46.69 -9.88
C LYS A 44 12.11 -46.60 -8.76
N LYS A 45 13.39 -46.79 -9.06
CA LYS A 45 14.50 -46.66 -8.08
C LYS A 45 14.62 -45.22 -7.54
N LEU A 46 14.41 -44.20 -8.39
CA LEU A 46 14.35 -42.79 -7.97
C LEU A 46 13.14 -42.53 -7.07
N TRP A 47 11.97 -43.08 -7.47
CA TRP A 47 10.74 -42.92 -6.69
C TRP A 47 10.83 -43.59 -5.32
N ASP A 48 11.34 -44.81 -5.24
CA ASP A 48 11.51 -45.56 -4.01
C ASP A 48 12.49 -44.88 -3.05
N ARG A 49 13.46 -44.12 -3.60
CA ARG A 49 14.47 -43.41 -2.80
C ARG A 49 14.03 -42.01 -2.39
N TYR A 50 13.35 -41.27 -3.23
CA TYR A 50 13.03 -39.85 -3.06
C TYR A 50 11.52 -39.54 -3.00
N GLY A 51 10.64 -40.50 -3.32
CA GLY A 51 9.19 -40.29 -3.38
C GLY A 51 8.61 -39.75 -2.07
N ASN A 52 9.05 -40.30 -0.93
CA ASN A 52 8.60 -39.81 0.38
C ASN A 52 9.04 -38.38 0.66
N TRP A 53 10.24 -37.99 0.24
CA TRP A 53 10.74 -36.62 0.38
C TRP A 53 10.01 -35.66 -0.56
N LEU A 54 9.68 -36.11 -1.76
CA LEU A 54 8.92 -35.34 -2.75
C LEU A 54 7.48 -35.12 -2.26
N ILE A 55 6.85 -36.17 -1.72
CA ILE A 55 5.51 -36.07 -1.12
C ILE A 55 5.56 -35.13 0.09
N ALA A 56 6.55 -35.27 0.98
CA ALA A 56 6.71 -34.36 2.12
C ALA A 56 6.92 -32.90 1.67
N GLY A 57 7.72 -32.66 0.64
CA GLY A 57 7.90 -31.35 0.04
C GLY A 57 6.60 -30.76 -0.53
N CYS A 58 5.82 -31.57 -1.25
CA CYS A 58 4.52 -31.16 -1.78
C CYS A 58 3.52 -30.83 -0.63
N VAL A 59 3.48 -31.65 0.42
CA VAL A 59 2.61 -31.40 1.59
C VAL A 59 3.00 -30.11 2.30
N LEU A 60 4.30 -29.87 2.51
CA LEU A 60 4.79 -28.62 3.10
C LEU A 60 4.45 -27.40 2.24
N LEU A 61 4.57 -27.51 0.91
CA LEU A 61 4.22 -26.44 -0.01
C LEU A 61 2.72 -26.12 0.05
N VAL A 62 1.87 -27.15 0.02
CA VAL A 62 0.41 -26.98 0.11
C VAL A 62 0.02 -26.40 1.47
N ALA A 63 0.62 -26.89 2.57
CA ALA A 63 0.38 -26.34 3.91
C ALA A 63 0.85 -24.88 4.02
N GLY A 64 2.01 -24.54 3.43
CA GLY A 64 2.54 -23.18 3.40
C GLY A 64 1.62 -22.22 2.61
N VAL A 65 1.20 -22.61 1.42
CA VAL A 65 0.28 -21.82 0.59
C VAL A 65 -1.10 -21.71 1.24
N GLY A 66 -1.62 -22.81 1.80
CA GLY A 66 -2.90 -22.83 2.49
C GLY A 66 -2.90 -21.96 3.75
N GLY A 67 -1.82 -22.03 4.54
CA GLY A 67 -1.62 -21.18 5.72
C GLY A 67 -1.52 -19.71 5.37
N TRP A 68 -0.74 -19.38 4.32
CA TRP A 68 -0.62 -18.01 3.80
C TRP A 68 -1.98 -17.45 3.34
N ARG A 69 -2.71 -18.22 2.53
CA ARG A 69 -4.05 -17.83 2.05
C ARG A 69 -5.07 -17.68 3.18
N GLY A 70 -5.02 -18.57 4.16
CA GLY A 70 -5.86 -18.47 5.36
C GLY A 70 -5.56 -17.20 6.17
N TYR A 71 -4.28 -16.87 6.32
CA TYR A 71 -3.85 -15.64 6.98
C TYR A 71 -4.28 -14.37 6.21
N GLU A 72 -4.08 -14.33 4.88
CA GLU A 72 -4.57 -13.23 4.02
C GLU A 72 -6.08 -13.04 4.15
N TYR A 73 -6.84 -14.13 4.08
CA TYR A 73 -8.31 -14.07 4.23
C TYR A 73 -8.74 -13.53 5.59
N TYR A 74 -8.08 -13.98 6.67
CA TYR A 74 -8.33 -13.48 8.02
C TYR A 74 -8.03 -11.98 8.13
N GLN A 75 -6.88 -11.54 7.61
CA GLN A 75 -6.50 -10.13 7.61
C GLN A 75 -7.45 -9.27 6.77
N ALA A 76 -7.84 -9.73 5.58
CA ALA A 76 -8.80 -9.03 4.72
C ALA A 76 -10.16 -8.88 5.41
N ARG A 77 -10.64 -9.93 6.07
CA ARG A 77 -11.90 -9.89 6.82
C ARG A 77 -11.84 -8.91 8.00
N LYS A 78 -10.73 -8.90 8.74
CA LYS A 78 -10.50 -7.95 9.84
C LYS A 78 -10.38 -6.51 9.33
N ALA A 79 -9.73 -6.29 8.18
CA ALA A 79 -9.65 -4.98 7.54
C ALA A 79 -11.05 -4.50 7.08
N GLY A 80 -11.87 -5.38 6.50
CA GLY A 80 -13.24 -5.06 6.12
C GLY A 80 -14.10 -4.64 7.32
N GLN A 81 -13.98 -5.34 8.45
CA GLN A 81 -14.68 -4.95 9.69
C GLN A 81 -14.21 -3.60 10.21
N SER A 82 -12.89 -3.33 10.19
CA SER A 82 -12.33 -2.02 10.58
C SER A 82 -12.82 -0.91 9.65
N GLY A 83 -12.94 -1.19 8.33
CA GLY A 83 -13.47 -0.25 7.34
C GLY A 83 -14.94 0.10 7.59
N MET A 84 -15.78 -0.89 7.80
CA MET A 84 -17.21 -0.64 8.12
C MET A 84 -17.37 0.17 9.41
N ALA A 85 -16.60 -0.15 10.45
CA ALA A 85 -16.62 0.62 11.71
C ALA A 85 -16.14 2.07 11.48
N PHE A 86 -15.14 2.27 10.62
CA PHE A 86 -14.63 3.59 10.28
C PHE A 86 -15.68 4.43 9.54
N GLU A 87 -16.37 3.86 8.55
CA GLU A 87 -17.46 4.54 7.83
C GLU A 87 -18.63 4.93 8.76
N GLN A 88 -18.97 4.06 9.71
CA GLN A 88 -19.98 4.39 10.74
C GLN A 88 -19.52 5.58 11.60
N ALA A 89 -18.24 5.62 12.00
CA ALA A 89 -17.69 6.74 12.76
C ALA A 89 -17.68 8.05 11.95
N VAL A 90 -17.36 7.98 10.64
CA VAL A 90 -17.46 9.13 9.72
C VAL A 90 -18.89 9.63 9.61
N THR A 91 -19.87 8.73 9.47
CA THR A 91 -21.29 9.11 9.42
C THR A 91 -21.74 9.83 10.70
N LEU A 92 -21.26 9.42 11.88
CA LEU A 92 -21.53 10.12 13.13
C LEU A 92 -20.92 11.53 13.13
N ALA A 93 -19.66 11.67 12.64
CA ALA A 93 -19.01 12.96 12.55
C ALA A 93 -19.76 13.92 11.58
N GLU A 94 -20.17 13.44 10.42
CA GLU A 94 -20.93 14.20 9.43
C GLU A 94 -22.31 14.62 9.94
N ALA A 95 -22.90 13.81 10.84
CA ALA A 95 -24.14 14.15 11.53
C ALA A 95 -23.96 15.16 12.69
N GLY A 96 -22.74 15.68 12.92
CA GLY A 96 -22.40 16.60 14.02
C GLY A 96 -22.36 15.94 15.40
N LYS A 97 -22.38 14.60 15.47
CA LYS A 97 -22.32 13.82 16.71
C LYS A 97 -20.86 13.58 17.14
N HIS A 98 -20.12 14.66 17.36
CA HIS A 98 -18.68 14.65 17.57
C HIS A 98 -18.22 13.74 18.72
N GLN A 99 -18.93 13.71 19.85
CA GLN A 99 -18.58 12.85 20.98
C GLN A 99 -18.78 11.35 20.67
N GLU A 100 -19.87 11.00 19.94
CA GLU A 100 -20.13 9.63 19.52
C GLU A 100 -19.10 9.19 18.48
N ALA A 101 -18.74 10.07 17.54
CA ALA A 101 -17.74 9.85 16.51
C ALA A 101 -16.33 9.64 17.12
N GLU A 102 -15.93 10.51 18.06
CA GLU A 102 -14.69 10.38 18.83
C GLU A 102 -14.61 9.00 19.49
N ALA A 103 -15.62 8.61 20.26
CA ALA A 103 -15.65 7.31 20.93
C ALA A 103 -15.61 6.12 19.94
N ALA A 104 -16.20 6.26 18.76
CA ALA A 104 -16.15 5.26 17.72
C ALA A 104 -14.74 5.16 17.10
N PHE A 105 -14.09 6.29 16.79
CA PHE A 105 -12.71 6.32 16.30
C PHE A 105 -11.71 5.79 17.33
N ALA A 106 -11.88 6.11 18.63
CA ALA A 106 -11.04 5.58 19.71
C ALA A 106 -11.05 4.04 19.80
N LYS A 107 -12.22 3.42 19.57
CA LYS A 107 -12.33 1.95 19.49
C LYS A 107 -11.54 1.38 18.32
N ILE A 108 -11.57 2.04 17.15
CA ILE A 108 -10.82 1.62 15.97
C ILE A 108 -9.32 1.87 16.18
N ALA A 109 -8.94 2.97 16.84
CA ALA A 109 -7.56 3.30 17.18
C ALA A 109 -6.87 2.22 18.02
N THR A 110 -7.63 1.50 18.86
CA THR A 110 -7.11 0.41 19.70
C THR A 110 -7.28 -0.98 19.09
N GLY A 111 -8.43 -1.26 18.49
CA GLY A 111 -8.83 -2.60 18.01
C GLY A 111 -8.69 -2.86 16.50
N GLY A 112 -8.53 -1.81 15.70
CA GLY A 112 -8.47 -1.90 14.25
C GLY A 112 -7.17 -2.51 13.71
N THR A 113 -7.13 -2.73 12.38
CA THR A 113 -5.89 -3.10 11.70
C THR A 113 -4.89 -1.92 11.70
N PRO A 114 -3.56 -2.16 11.53
CA PRO A 114 -2.54 -1.13 11.69
C PRO A 114 -2.84 0.17 10.93
N GLY A 115 -3.23 0.09 9.65
CA GLY A 115 -3.59 1.26 8.84
C GLY A 115 -4.80 2.00 9.40
N TYR A 116 -5.87 1.28 9.77
CA TYR A 116 -7.06 1.91 10.35
C TYR A 116 -6.81 2.51 11.73
N ARG A 117 -5.92 1.93 12.53
CA ARG A 117 -5.56 2.52 13.84
C ARG A 117 -4.98 3.92 13.70
N VAL A 118 -4.06 4.11 12.76
CA VAL A 118 -3.39 5.40 12.55
C VAL A 118 -4.38 6.47 12.07
N ILE A 119 -5.18 6.17 11.05
CA ILE A 119 -6.16 7.13 10.53
C ILE A 119 -7.31 7.39 11.52
N ALA A 120 -7.67 6.40 12.34
CA ALA A 120 -8.67 6.58 13.39
C ALA A 120 -8.18 7.53 14.49
N ARG A 121 -6.92 7.42 14.93
CA ARG A 121 -6.30 8.37 15.88
C ARG A 121 -6.30 9.81 15.33
N LEU A 122 -6.02 9.95 14.03
CA LEU A 122 -6.05 11.25 13.38
C LEU A 122 -7.47 11.85 13.36
N ARG A 123 -8.47 11.02 13.09
CA ARG A 123 -9.89 11.42 13.10
C ARG A 123 -10.40 11.67 14.51
N GLU A 124 -10.07 10.83 15.47
CA GLU A 124 -10.36 11.04 16.89
C GLU A 124 -9.88 12.43 17.37
N ALA A 125 -8.62 12.77 17.06
CA ALA A 125 -8.08 14.09 17.38
C ALA A 125 -8.84 15.23 16.68
N ALA A 126 -9.35 15.02 15.47
CA ALA A 126 -10.16 16.01 14.74
C ALA A 126 -11.55 16.21 15.38
N GLU A 127 -12.17 15.14 15.87
CA GLU A 127 -13.45 15.23 16.59
C GLU A 127 -13.26 15.90 17.97
N LEU A 128 -12.18 15.57 18.67
CA LEU A 128 -11.79 16.27 19.91
C LEU A 128 -11.62 17.76 19.68
N ALA A 129 -11.13 18.19 18.52
CA ALA A 129 -10.94 19.62 18.22
C ALA A 129 -12.27 20.41 18.21
N GLN A 130 -13.39 19.75 17.98
CA GLN A 130 -14.72 20.37 18.00
C GLN A 130 -15.26 20.55 19.42
N THR A 131 -14.78 19.74 20.38
CA THR A 131 -15.34 19.69 21.74
C THR A 131 -14.34 20.10 22.82
N ASN A 132 -13.06 19.77 22.62
CA ASN A 132 -11.99 20.00 23.60
C ASN A 132 -10.65 20.25 22.90
N LYS A 133 -10.37 21.52 22.58
CA LYS A 133 -9.13 21.96 21.92
C LYS A 133 -7.86 21.42 22.61
N LYS A 134 -7.78 21.44 23.93
CA LYS A 134 -6.60 21.00 24.68
C LYS A 134 -6.36 19.50 24.53
N ALA A 135 -7.42 18.70 24.60
CA ALA A 135 -7.34 17.26 24.39
C ALA A 135 -6.94 16.93 22.92
N ALA A 136 -7.49 17.67 21.95
CA ALA A 136 -7.13 17.52 20.54
C ALA A 136 -5.64 17.80 20.29
N VAL A 137 -5.11 18.88 20.83
CA VAL A 137 -3.68 19.21 20.72
C VAL A 137 -2.83 18.09 21.31
N SER A 138 -3.17 17.59 22.50
CA SER A 138 -2.46 16.48 23.12
C SER A 138 -2.51 15.20 22.27
N ALA A 139 -3.65 14.88 21.65
CA ALA A 139 -3.81 13.73 20.78
C ALA A 139 -2.97 13.88 19.49
N TYR A 140 -2.96 15.05 18.86
CA TYR A 140 -2.10 15.33 17.72
C TYR A 140 -0.62 15.28 18.08
N ASP A 141 -0.21 15.80 19.24
CA ASP A 141 1.18 15.75 19.71
C ASP A 141 1.65 14.32 19.94
N ALA A 142 0.81 13.48 20.54
CA ALA A 142 1.09 12.07 20.71
C ALA A 142 1.25 11.35 19.35
N LEU A 143 0.47 11.74 18.34
CA LEU A 143 0.57 11.17 16.99
C LEU A 143 1.80 11.69 16.24
N ALA A 144 2.16 12.97 16.40
CA ALA A 144 3.36 13.57 15.82
C ALA A 144 4.65 12.98 16.39
N ALA A 145 4.64 12.51 17.64
CA ALA A 145 5.75 11.85 18.29
C ALA A 145 5.88 10.35 17.98
N ASP A 146 4.85 9.74 17.39
CA ASP A 146 4.78 8.30 17.10
C ASP A 146 5.45 7.95 15.76
N LYS A 147 6.71 7.52 15.82
CA LYS A 147 7.47 7.11 14.63
C LYS A 147 6.85 5.95 13.84
N SER A 148 6.00 5.15 14.46
CA SER A 148 5.31 4.06 13.80
C SER A 148 4.15 4.52 12.90
N ALA A 149 3.68 5.75 13.06
CA ALA A 149 2.64 6.36 12.22
C ALA A 149 3.17 6.76 10.83
N GLY A 150 4.47 6.94 10.70
CA GLY A 150 5.15 7.38 9.49
C GLY A 150 5.18 8.90 9.33
N GLN A 151 6.24 9.38 8.68
CA GLN A 151 6.60 10.80 8.56
C GLN A 151 5.45 11.70 8.08
N VAL A 152 4.67 11.24 7.12
CA VAL A 152 3.55 12.02 6.54
C VAL A 152 2.47 12.30 7.60
N ILE A 153 2.16 11.30 8.42
CA ILE A 153 1.16 11.44 9.50
C ILE A 153 1.71 12.25 10.67
N GLU A 154 3.00 12.05 11.01
CA GLU A 154 3.69 12.86 12.03
C GLU A 154 3.60 14.35 11.69
N ASP A 155 3.95 14.70 10.44
CA ASP A 155 3.92 16.08 9.95
C ASP A 155 2.50 16.65 9.91
N LEU A 156 1.53 15.87 9.41
CA LEU A 156 0.13 16.28 9.39
C LEU A 156 -0.39 16.57 10.82
N ALA A 157 -0.06 15.69 11.76
CA ALA A 157 -0.47 15.87 13.15
C ALA A 157 0.16 17.13 13.76
N ALA A 158 1.46 17.37 13.53
CA ALA A 158 2.14 18.59 13.99
C ALA A 158 1.50 19.86 13.41
N VAL A 159 1.18 19.86 12.11
CA VAL A 159 0.50 20.99 11.45
C VAL A 159 -0.91 21.20 11.99
N ARG A 160 -1.68 20.13 12.24
CA ARG A 160 -3.02 20.21 12.82
C ARG A 160 -3.00 20.76 14.24
N ALA A 161 -2.05 20.31 15.08
CA ALA A 161 -1.84 20.88 16.41
C ALA A 161 -1.47 22.36 16.34
N GLY A 162 -0.53 22.72 15.43
CA GLY A 162 -0.12 24.09 15.20
C GLY A 162 -1.27 24.99 14.77
N LEU A 163 -2.16 24.50 13.89
CA LEU A 163 -3.34 25.26 13.46
C LEU A 163 -4.28 25.56 14.65
N LEU A 164 -4.52 24.61 15.53
CA LEU A 164 -5.33 24.80 16.73
C LEU A 164 -4.69 25.80 17.72
N LEU A 165 -3.36 25.87 17.74
CA LEU A 165 -2.60 26.71 18.67
C LEU A 165 -2.29 28.11 18.14
N LEU A 166 -2.53 28.39 16.85
CA LEU A 166 -2.11 29.61 16.16
C LEU A 166 -2.55 30.89 16.89
N ASP A 167 -3.73 30.87 17.49
CA ASP A 167 -4.30 32.05 18.16
C ASP A 167 -3.78 32.30 19.57
N ASP A 168 -3.35 31.26 20.26
CA ASP A 168 -3.09 31.34 21.69
C ASP A 168 -1.64 31.08 22.09
N THR A 169 -0.78 30.70 21.09
CA THR A 169 0.57 30.24 21.39
C THR A 169 1.63 31.17 20.81
N PRO A 170 2.63 31.60 21.64
CA PRO A 170 3.73 32.44 21.18
C PRO A 170 4.53 31.80 20.04
N TYR A 171 5.11 32.66 19.18
CA TYR A 171 5.88 32.24 18.01
C TYR A 171 7.02 31.25 18.36
N ALA A 172 7.70 31.45 19.50
CA ALA A 172 8.81 30.57 19.92
C ALA A 172 8.36 29.10 20.09
N GLU A 173 7.20 28.87 20.67
CA GLU A 173 6.62 27.53 20.86
C GLU A 173 6.10 26.95 19.52
N MET A 174 5.44 27.79 18.71
CA MET A 174 5.01 27.42 17.36
C MET A 174 6.19 27.01 16.50
N ARG A 175 7.31 27.75 16.58
CA ARG A 175 8.55 27.45 15.87
C ARG A 175 9.13 26.10 16.30
N GLN A 176 9.24 25.84 17.60
CA GLN A 176 9.76 24.58 18.12
C GLN A 176 8.97 23.37 17.57
N ARG A 177 7.67 23.52 17.44
CA ARG A 177 6.77 22.48 16.94
C ARG A 177 6.87 22.26 15.43
N LEU A 178 6.89 23.34 14.64
CA LEU A 178 6.68 23.31 13.20
C LEU A 178 7.95 23.43 12.37
N GLU A 179 9.05 23.99 12.91
CA GLU A 179 10.30 24.16 12.17
C GLU A 179 10.85 22.84 11.60
N PRO A 180 10.80 21.69 12.30
CA PRO A 180 11.20 20.41 11.73
C PRO A 180 10.40 19.98 10.50
N VAL A 181 9.14 20.45 10.38
CA VAL A 181 8.24 20.13 9.25
C VAL A 181 8.47 21.05 8.05
N THR A 182 9.28 22.12 8.19
CA THR A 182 9.54 23.07 7.11
C THR A 182 10.60 22.61 6.10
N ALA A 183 11.31 21.51 6.36
CA ALA A 183 12.39 20.98 5.54
C ALA A 183 11.90 20.60 4.14
N LYS A 184 12.79 20.66 3.14
CA LYS A 184 12.45 20.52 1.72
C LYS A 184 11.83 19.16 1.37
N ASP A 185 12.21 18.11 2.09
CA ASP A 185 11.74 16.74 1.91
C ASP A 185 10.41 16.44 2.62
N ARG A 186 9.82 17.42 3.32
CA ARG A 186 8.59 17.23 4.10
C ARG A 186 7.35 17.56 3.26
N THR A 187 6.35 16.66 3.33
CA THR A 187 5.10 16.81 2.57
C THR A 187 4.32 18.07 2.98
N TYR A 188 4.30 18.39 4.27
CA TYR A 188 3.51 19.52 4.81
C TYR A 188 4.33 20.78 5.05
N ARG A 189 5.52 20.92 4.40
CA ARG A 189 6.42 22.08 4.58
C ARG A 189 5.77 23.42 4.29
N HIS A 190 4.92 23.46 3.28
CA HIS A 190 4.26 24.72 2.90
C HIS A 190 3.25 25.16 3.96
N SER A 191 2.45 24.23 4.50
CA SER A 191 1.51 24.50 5.58
C SER A 191 2.23 24.90 6.89
N ALA A 192 3.35 24.24 7.20
CA ALA A 192 4.16 24.58 8.37
C ALA A 192 4.77 25.99 8.25
N ARG A 193 5.34 26.36 7.08
CA ARG A 193 5.88 27.68 6.79
C ARG A 193 4.79 28.75 6.87
N GLU A 194 3.60 28.48 6.34
CA GLU A 194 2.45 29.35 6.39
C GLU A 194 2.03 29.64 7.84
N LEU A 195 1.89 28.62 8.68
CA LEU A 195 1.54 28.78 10.09
C LEU A 195 2.61 29.59 10.86
N LEU A 196 3.89 29.36 10.56
CA LEU A 196 5.00 30.10 11.18
C LEU A 196 5.03 31.55 10.71
N ALA A 197 4.71 31.81 9.44
CA ALA A 197 4.60 33.18 8.92
C ALA A 197 3.46 33.94 9.63
N PHE A 198 2.27 33.36 9.73
CA PHE A 198 1.14 33.94 10.42
C PHE A 198 1.42 34.15 11.92
N SER A 199 2.03 33.18 12.59
CA SER A 199 2.38 33.30 14.00
C SER A 199 3.39 34.42 14.23
N ALA A 200 4.45 34.54 13.42
CA ALA A 200 5.43 35.62 13.53
C ALA A 200 4.78 37.01 13.28
N TRP A 201 3.95 37.13 12.25
CA TRP A 201 3.23 38.35 11.95
C TRP A 201 2.30 38.78 13.09
N LYS A 202 1.54 37.84 13.65
CA LYS A 202 0.64 38.07 14.77
C LYS A 202 1.34 38.64 16.02
N TYR A 203 2.55 38.16 16.30
CA TYR A 203 3.36 38.62 17.42
C TYR A 203 4.29 39.80 17.07
N GLY A 204 4.11 40.43 15.91
CA GLY A 204 4.82 41.64 15.49
C GLY A 204 6.23 41.43 14.95
N ASP A 205 6.69 40.18 14.81
CA ASP A 205 7.98 39.88 14.16
C ASP A 205 7.83 39.85 12.65
N LEU A 206 7.68 41.05 12.06
CA LEU A 206 7.46 41.25 10.62
C LEU A 206 8.63 40.69 9.79
N SER A 207 9.86 40.80 10.30
CA SER A 207 11.07 40.31 9.63
C SER A 207 11.05 38.79 9.47
N THR A 208 10.70 38.08 10.54
CA THR A 208 10.58 36.61 10.52
C THR A 208 9.37 36.17 9.70
N ALA A 209 8.24 36.86 9.79
CA ALA A 209 7.07 36.60 8.95
C ALA A 209 7.42 36.70 7.46
N GLN A 210 8.13 37.77 7.07
CA GLN A 210 8.56 37.96 5.68
C GLN A 210 9.48 36.83 5.18
N LYS A 211 10.44 36.39 6.00
CA LYS A 211 11.34 35.27 5.65
C LYS A 211 10.57 33.99 5.33
N TRP A 212 9.58 33.62 6.16
CA TRP A 212 8.77 32.43 5.89
C TRP A 212 7.91 32.59 4.63
N THR A 213 7.35 33.78 4.42
CA THR A 213 6.58 34.11 3.21
C THR A 213 7.44 34.04 1.95
N ASP A 214 8.65 34.58 1.98
CA ASP A 214 9.61 34.52 0.87
C ASP A 214 10.01 33.06 0.55
N MET A 215 10.20 32.22 1.57
CA MET A 215 10.48 30.79 1.39
C MET A 215 9.32 30.05 0.70
N MET A 216 8.08 30.44 0.97
CA MET A 216 6.92 29.85 0.27
C MET A 216 6.83 30.33 -1.17
N MET A 217 7.08 31.62 -1.44
CA MET A 217 7.03 32.19 -2.78
C MET A 217 8.17 31.67 -3.68
N ALA A 218 9.36 31.45 -3.11
CA ALA A 218 10.53 30.95 -3.82
C ALA A 218 10.47 29.46 -4.14
N ASP A 219 9.65 28.68 -3.43
CA ASP A 219 9.51 27.24 -3.67
C ASP A 219 8.55 26.96 -4.84
N PRO A 220 9.01 26.41 -5.98
CA PRO A 220 8.17 26.16 -7.14
C PRO A 220 7.06 25.13 -6.89
N GLU A 221 7.22 24.28 -5.88
CA GLU A 221 6.24 23.25 -5.50
C GLU A 221 5.17 23.78 -4.54
N THR A 222 5.21 25.07 -4.18
CA THR A 222 4.16 25.67 -3.35
C THR A 222 2.81 25.64 -4.08
N PRO A 223 1.78 25.00 -3.51
CA PRO A 223 0.44 24.97 -4.10
C PRO A 223 -0.09 26.39 -4.36
N SER A 224 -0.84 26.57 -5.45
CA SER A 224 -1.34 27.89 -5.87
C SER A 224 -2.12 28.61 -4.77
N GLY A 225 -3.01 27.90 -4.07
CA GLY A 225 -3.77 28.50 -2.96
C GLY A 225 -2.88 28.98 -1.79
N THR A 226 -1.83 28.23 -1.45
CA THR A 226 -0.86 28.65 -0.43
C THR A 226 -0.02 29.82 -0.90
N ARG A 227 0.36 29.84 -2.18
CA ARG A 227 1.09 30.94 -2.79
C ARG A 227 0.28 32.25 -2.76
N SER A 228 -1.00 32.21 -3.14
CA SER A 228 -1.88 33.37 -3.07
C SER A 228 -2.05 33.92 -1.63
N ARG A 229 -2.14 33.02 -0.62
CA ARG A 229 -2.17 33.45 0.77
C ARG A 229 -0.85 34.06 1.25
N ALA A 230 0.28 33.52 0.74
CA ALA A 230 1.61 34.08 1.01
C ALA A 230 1.74 35.50 0.41
N GLU A 231 1.25 35.75 -0.81
CA GLU A 231 1.21 37.07 -1.44
C GLU A 231 0.40 38.06 -0.60
N ILE A 232 -0.82 37.68 -0.18
CA ILE A 232 -1.67 38.51 0.69
C ILE A 232 -0.97 38.81 2.03
N LEU A 233 -0.35 37.81 2.63
CA LEU A 233 0.38 38.01 3.88
C LEU A 233 1.57 38.94 3.71
N SER A 234 2.31 38.85 2.60
CA SER A 234 3.42 39.76 2.27
C SER A 234 2.94 41.20 2.17
N GLU A 235 1.79 41.44 1.53
CA GLU A 235 1.17 42.77 1.47
C GLU A 235 0.77 43.32 2.85
N LEU A 236 0.20 42.46 3.69
CA LEU A 236 -0.17 42.81 5.07
C LEU A 236 1.07 43.17 5.92
N ILE A 237 2.16 42.40 5.77
CA ILE A 237 3.44 42.64 6.44
C ILE A 237 3.99 44.02 6.01
N ALA A 238 3.98 44.31 4.69
CA ALA A 238 4.45 45.56 4.14
C ALA A 238 3.60 46.76 4.62
N ALA A 239 2.30 46.59 4.75
CA ALA A 239 1.39 47.62 5.30
C ALA A 239 1.64 47.84 6.80
N SER A 240 1.84 46.78 7.57
CA SER A 240 2.10 46.87 9.02
C SER A 240 3.45 47.50 9.39
N GLY A 241 4.45 47.43 8.50
CA GLY A 241 5.77 48.02 8.69
C GLY A 241 5.85 49.54 8.40
N LYS A 242 4.76 50.15 7.90
CA LYS A 242 4.71 51.58 7.52
C LYS A 242 4.03 52.46 8.59
N GLY A 243 3.52 51.88 9.64
CA GLY A 243 2.92 52.56 10.79
C GLY A 243 3.87 52.62 11.95
#